data_197ed8e793284ce72b0ed3b1be17dc5f
#
_entry.id   197ed8e793284ce72b0ed3b1be17dc5f
#
_cell.length_a   1.000
_cell.length_b   1.000
_cell.length_c   1.000
_cell.angle_alpha   90.00
_cell.angle_beta   90.00
_cell.angle_gamma   90.00
#
_symmetry.space_group_name_H-M   'P 1'
#
loop_
_entity.id
_entity.type
_entity.pdbx_description
1 polymer ?
#
loop_
_entity_poly.entity_id
_entity_poly.type
_entity_poly.pdbx_seq_one_letter_code
_entity_poly.pdbx_strand_id
1 'polypeptide(L)'
;VAERLGIGTAVGRLTLQRLEAQGRVTSGYFLPASSALDGGENEWCDSEVLRRLRMRSLAAIRGSIEPVPQEALARFLPAWQHLTRPLEGVDGVLAVIEQLAGVPIPASAWESLVLPSRVRDYRPALLDELTATGEVIWSGHGTLPGRDGWIALHPADAIALSLPTRPDDDIAAESLEARILDALAGGGAYFAGQLRSLTDAANEQS
;
A
#
# COMPACT_ATOMS: atom_id res chain seq x y z
N VAL A 1 -29.36 -14.22 31.49
CA VAL A 1 -29.21 -15.61 32.03
C VAL A 1 -29.78 -15.70 33.44
N ALA A 2 -29.33 -14.84 34.34
CA ALA A 2 -29.77 -14.83 35.74
C ALA A 2 -31.30 -14.69 35.89
N GLU A 3 -31.87 -13.72 35.18
CA GLU A 3 -33.31 -13.47 35.16
C GLU A 3 -34.12 -14.66 34.61
N ARG A 4 -33.63 -15.28 33.53
CA ARG A 4 -34.28 -16.45 32.91
C ARG A 4 -34.25 -17.70 33.80
N LEU A 5 -33.22 -17.81 34.66
CA LEU A 5 -33.04 -18.93 35.56
C LEU A 5 -33.54 -18.65 36.97
N GLY A 6 -34.04 -17.44 37.27
CA GLY A 6 -34.52 -17.04 38.59
C GLY A 6 -33.41 -17.04 39.67
N ILE A 7 -32.15 -16.82 39.26
CA ILE A 7 -31.00 -16.78 40.20
C ILE A 7 -30.45 -15.35 40.30
N GLY A 8 -29.82 -15.04 41.44
CA GLY A 8 -29.17 -13.74 41.63
C GLY A 8 -28.00 -13.56 40.65
N THR A 9 -27.79 -12.33 40.14
CA THR A 9 -26.73 -11.99 39.18
C THR A 9 -25.35 -12.36 39.68
N ALA A 10 -25.05 -12.18 40.97
CA ALA A 10 -23.78 -12.56 41.56
C ALA A 10 -23.53 -14.08 41.50
N VAL A 11 -24.56 -14.89 41.76
CA VAL A 11 -24.45 -16.35 41.64
C VAL A 11 -24.23 -16.78 40.20
N GLY A 12 -24.93 -16.15 39.27
CA GLY A 12 -24.74 -16.36 37.83
C GLY A 12 -23.32 -16.06 37.39
N ARG A 13 -22.76 -14.93 37.84
CA ARG A 13 -21.39 -14.49 37.49
C ARG A 13 -20.33 -15.46 38.05
N LEU A 14 -20.44 -15.86 39.31
CA LEU A 14 -19.51 -16.84 39.89
C LEU A 14 -19.56 -18.19 39.17
N THR A 15 -20.74 -18.63 38.74
CA THR A 15 -20.89 -19.88 37.99
C THR A 15 -20.22 -19.77 36.62
N LEU A 16 -20.40 -18.64 35.91
CA LEU A 16 -19.76 -18.40 34.64
C LEU A 16 -18.24 -18.31 34.72
N GLN A 17 -17.70 -17.67 35.78
CA GLN A 17 -16.27 -17.63 36.05
C GLN A 17 -15.68 -19.04 36.31
N ARG A 18 -16.41 -19.91 37.02
CA ARG A 18 -15.99 -21.32 37.21
C ARG A 18 -15.98 -22.09 35.88
N LEU A 19 -16.98 -21.88 35.03
CA LEU A 19 -17.05 -22.50 33.72
C LEU A 19 -15.94 -21.96 32.78
N GLU A 20 -15.56 -20.71 32.93
CA GLU A 20 -14.44 -20.12 32.20
C GLU A 20 -13.11 -20.73 32.64
N ALA A 21 -12.88 -20.87 33.93
CA ALA A 21 -11.70 -21.56 34.44
C ALA A 21 -11.60 -23.02 33.99
N GLN A 22 -12.73 -23.65 33.65
CA GLN A 22 -12.79 -24.97 33.04
C GLN A 22 -12.68 -24.97 31.53
N GLY A 23 -12.56 -23.79 30.87
CA GLY A 23 -12.50 -23.62 29.43
C GLY A 23 -13.82 -23.86 28.67
N ARG A 24 -14.95 -24.00 29.40
CA ARG A 24 -16.27 -24.27 28.81
C ARG A 24 -16.93 -23.03 28.22
N VAL A 25 -16.67 -21.89 28.82
CA VAL A 25 -17.14 -20.58 28.30
C VAL A 25 -15.95 -19.63 28.19
N THR A 26 -16.10 -18.62 27.35
CA THR A 26 -15.12 -17.53 27.16
C THR A 26 -15.84 -16.21 27.35
N SER A 27 -15.22 -15.28 28.09
CA SER A 27 -15.71 -13.91 28.21
C SER A 27 -15.18 -13.03 27.07
N GLY A 28 -15.96 -12.06 26.66
CA GLY A 28 -15.58 -11.12 25.59
C GLY A 28 -16.76 -10.26 25.14
N TYR A 29 -16.55 -9.55 24.05
CA TYR A 29 -17.59 -8.74 23.38
C TYR A 29 -17.99 -9.48 22.10
N PHE A 30 -19.13 -10.16 22.12
CA PHE A 30 -19.57 -11.03 21.01
C PHE A 30 -20.73 -10.42 20.22
N LEU A 31 -21.50 -9.52 20.82
CA LEU A 31 -22.62 -8.85 20.18
C LEU A 31 -22.19 -7.52 19.56
N PRO A 32 -22.80 -7.11 18.43
CA PRO A 32 -22.61 -5.77 17.89
C PRO A 32 -22.94 -4.69 18.92
N ALA A 33 -22.24 -3.56 18.88
CA ALA A 33 -22.46 -2.44 19.82
C ALA A 33 -23.92 -1.95 19.86
N SER A 34 -24.67 -2.09 18.76
CA SER A 34 -26.09 -1.78 18.67
C SER A 34 -27.01 -2.76 19.42
N SER A 35 -26.48 -3.91 19.80
CA SER A 35 -27.21 -4.99 20.48
C SER A 35 -26.68 -5.25 21.90
N ALA A 36 -25.62 -4.54 22.30
CA ALA A 36 -25.09 -4.64 23.64
C ALA A 36 -26.14 -4.10 24.65
N LEU A 37 -26.62 -4.96 25.52
CA LEU A 37 -27.46 -4.57 26.64
C LEU A 37 -26.63 -3.72 27.58
N ASP A 38 -27.11 -2.52 27.85
CA ASP A 38 -26.54 -1.48 28.72
C ASP A 38 -25.28 -1.79 29.52
N GLY A 39 -24.21 -1.01 29.25
CA GLY A 39 -23.18 -0.72 30.24
C GLY A 39 -21.85 -1.48 30.14
N GLY A 40 -21.50 -2.11 29.01
CA GLY A 40 -20.11 -2.56 28.79
C GLY A 40 -19.67 -3.75 29.66
N GLU A 41 -20.59 -4.55 30.17
CA GLU A 41 -20.26 -5.80 30.89
C GLU A 41 -19.80 -6.86 29.86
N ASN A 42 -18.76 -7.63 30.23
CA ASN A 42 -18.31 -8.78 29.46
C ASN A 42 -19.46 -9.77 29.20
N GLU A 43 -19.62 -10.14 27.96
CA GLU A 43 -20.52 -11.19 27.55
C GLU A 43 -19.84 -12.56 27.70
N TRP A 44 -20.63 -13.61 27.80
CA TRP A 44 -20.13 -14.97 27.97
C TRP A 44 -20.66 -15.84 26.83
N CYS A 45 -19.76 -16.55 26.16
CA CYS A 45 -20.11 -17.48 25.09
C CYS A 45 -19.56 -18.88 25.38
N ASP A 46 -20.35 -19.90 25.07
CA ASP A 46 -19.87 -21.28 25.10
C ASP A 46 -18.72 -21.44 24.10
N SER A 47 -17.60 -22.02 24.54
CA SER A 47 -16.38 -22.13 23.73
C SER A 47 -16.59 -22.95 22.45
N GLU A 48 -17.43 -23.99 22.50
CA GLU A 48 -17.73 -24.81 21.35
C GLU A 48 -18.66 -24.07 20.35
N VAL A 49 -19.62 -23.31 20.86
CA VAL A 49 -20.49 -22.45 20.02
C VAL A 49 -19.63 -21.39 19.33
N LEU A 50 -18.73 -20.73 20.06
CA LEU A 50 -17.82 -19.75 19.51
C LEU A 50 -16.93 -20.34 18.42
N ARG A 51 -16.38 -21.54 18.66
CA ARG A 51 -15.60 -22.28 17.66
C ARG A 51 -16.40 -22.56 16.40
N ARG A 52 -17.63 -23.03 16.53
CA ARG A 52 -18.52 -23.29 15.41
C ARG A 52 -18.90 -22.03 14.63
N LEU A 53 -19.14 -20.92 15.32
CA LEU A 53 -19.41 -19.63 14.70
C LEU A 53 -18.22 -19.15 13.87
N ARG A 54 -17.01 -19.24 14.45
CA ARG A 54 -15.77 -18.89 13.73
C ARG A 54 -15.56 -19.77 12.49
N MET A 55 -15.77 -21.08 12.60
CA MET A 55 -15.66 -21.99 11.46
C MET A 55 -16.68 -21.67 10.36
N ARG A 56 -17.93 -21.34 10.72
CA ARG A 56 -18.97 -20.94 9.77
C ARG A 56 -18.64 -19.59 9.11
N SER A 57 -18.17 -18.63 9.87
CA SER A 57 -17.75 -17.34 9.34
C SER A 57 -16.61 -17.50 8.34
N LEU A 58 -15.58 -18.28 8.68
CA LEU A 58 -14.49 -18.58 7.76
C LEU A 58 -14.94 -19.33 6.51
N ALA A 59 -15.87 -20.29 6.66
CA ALA A 59 -16.42 -21.01 5.53
C ALA A 59 -17.25 -20.08 4.61
N ALA A 60 -18.02 -19.16 5.18
CA ALA A 60 -18.76 -18.16 4.42
C ALA A 60 -17.82 -17.22 3.65
N ILE A 61 -16.76 -16.71 4.31
CA ILE A 61 -15.74 -15.87 3.65
C ILE A 61 -15.05 -16.65 2.53
N ARG A 62 -14.67 -17.91 2.76
CA ARG A 62 -14.06 -18.75 1.72
C ARG A 62 -15.03 -19.03 0.56
N GLY A 63 -16.29 -19.25 0.84
CA GLY A 63 -17.32 -19.43 -0.19
C GLY A 63 -17.60 -18.16 -1.00
N SER A 64 -17.32 -16.98 -0.49
CA SER A 64 -17.42 -15.73 -1.24
C SER A 64 -16.27 -15.47 -2.20
N ILE A 65 -15.15 -16.23 -2.07
CA ILE A 65 -13.98 -16.16 -2.95
C ILE A 65 -14.14 -17.24 -4.03
N GLU A 66 -15.14 -17.09 -4.89
CA GLU A 66 -15.31 -17.97 -6.05
C GLU A 66 -14.59 -17.37 -7.28
N PRO A 67 -13.97 -18.22 -8.13
CA PRO A 67 -13.44 -17.76 -9.41
C PRO A 67 -14.54 -17.12 -10.24
N VAL A 68 -14.28 -15.90 -10.70
CA VAL A 68 -15.23 -15.19 -11.58
C VAL A 68 -14.88 -15.44 -13.05
N PRO A 69 -15.87 -15.36 -13.99
CA PRO A 69 -15.58 -15.45 -15.41
C PRO A 69 -14.59 -14.36 -15.88
N GLN A 70 -13.83 -14.66 -16.92
CA GLN A 70 -12.83 -13.73 -17.46
C GLN A 70 -13.44 -12.39 -17.90
N GLU A 71 -14.68 -12.40 -18.35
CA GLU A 71 -15.45 -11.20 -18.73
C GLU A 71 -15.68 -10.26 -17.52
N ALA A 72 -15.73 -10.80 -16.30
CA ALA A 72 -15.86 -9.99 -15.10
C ALA A 72 -14.58 -9.19 -14.84
N LEU A 73 -13.40 -9.78 -15.09
CA LEU A 73 -12.12 -9.08 -15.02
C LEU A 73 -12.05 -7.96 -16.08
N ALA A 74 -12.45 -8.25 -17.32
CA ALA A 74 -12.46 -7.26 -18.39
C ALA A 74 -13.36 -6.05 -18.09
N ARG A 75 -14.45 -6.24 -17.35
CA ARG A 75 -15.33 -5.15 -16.87
C ARG A 75 -14.76 -4.42 -15.66
N PHE A 76 -14.07 -5.13 -14.79
CA PHE A 76 -13.48 -4.57 -13.57
C PHE A 76 -12.27 -3.68 -13.87
N LEU A 77 -11.34 -4.13 -14.73
CA LEU A 77 -10.06 -3.46 -14.95
C LEU A 77 -10.18 -1.99 -15.38
N PRO A 78 -11.06 -1.58 -16.33
CA PRO A 78 -11.19 -0.17 -16.69
C PRO A 78 -11.64 0.72 -15.52
N ALA A 79 -12.53 0.21 -14.67
CA ALA A 79 -12.98 0.93 -13.49
C ALA A 79 -11.87 1.00 -12.42
N TRP A 80 -11.20 -0.10 -12.17
CA TRP A 80 -10.07 -0.21 -11.25
C TRP A 80 -8.91 0.73 -11.66
N GLN A 81 -8.64 0.83 -12.96
CA GLN A 81 -7.59 1.70 -13.52
C GLN A 81 -8.04 3.17 -13.70
N HIS A 82 -9.17 3.57 -13.15
CA HIS A 82 -9.74 4.92 -13.23
C HIS A 82 -10.01 5.43 -14.66
N LEU A 83 -10.08 4.53 -15.67
CA LEU A 83 -10.32 4.92 -17.06
C LEU A 83 -11.78 5.32 -17.33
N THR A 84 -12.73 4.77 -16.56
CA THR A 84 -14.16 5.08 -16.68
C THR A 84 -14.62 6.21 -15.76
N ARG A 85 -13.88 6.47 -14.69
CA ARG A 85 -14.12 7.55 -13.72
C ARG A 85 -12.77 8.16 -13.35
N PRO A 86 -12.24 9.07 -14.16
CA PRO A 86 -10.97 9.71 -13.89
C PRO A 86 -10.96 10.44 -12.54
N LEU A 87 -9.83 10.40 -11.89
CA LEU A 87 -9.52 11.15 -10.67
C LEU A 87 -9.28 12.63 -11.01
N GLU A 88 -9.05 13.47 -10.01
CA GLU A 88 -8.86 14.91 -10.20
C GLU A 88 -7.72 15.44 -9.31
N GLY A 89 -7.00 16.43 -9.81
CA GLY A 89 -6.00 17.18 -9.04
C GLY A 89 -4.75 16.39 -8.65
N VAL A 90 -3.99 16.95 -7.73
CA VAL A 90 -2.75 16.39 -7.17
C VAL A 90 -3.02 15.05 -6.46
N ASP A 91 -4.06 14.98 -5.65
CA ASP A 91 -4.45 13.73 -4.96
C ASP A 91 -4.78 12.62 -5.95
N GLY A 92 -5.38 12.96 -7.10
CA GLY A 92 -5.65 12.02 -8.18
C GLY A 92 -4.38 11.49 -8.82
N VAL A 93 -3.36 12.33 -9.02
CA VAL A 93 -2.03 11.91 -9.50
C VAL A 93 -1.36 10.99 -8.50
N LEU A 94 -1.38 11.34 -7.21
CA LEU A 94 -0.81 10.51 -6.14
C LEU A 94 -1.48 9.13 -6.09
N ALA A 95 -2.81 9.06 -6.14
CA ALA A 95 -3.54 7.79 -6.12
C ALA A 95 -3.21 6.89 -7.33
N VAL A 96 -2.97 7.45 -8.51
CA VAL A 96 -2.48 6.68 -9.68
C VAL A 96 -1.07 6.15 -9.44
N ILE A 97 -0.20 6.96 -8.84
CA ILE A 97 1.18 6.56 -8.52
C ILE A 97 1.19 5.47 -7.45
N GLU A 98 0.37 5.58 -6.41
CA GLU A 98 0.20 4.53 -5.40
C GLU A 98 -0.23 3.20 -6.03
N GLN A 99 -1.19 3.24 -6.96
CA GLN A 99 -1.67 2.05 -7.66
C GLN A 99 -0.60 1.40 -8.55
N LEU A 100 0.30 2.19 -9.12
CA LEU A 100 1.37 1.76 -10.03
C LEU A 100 2.76 1.81 -9.37
N ALA A 101 2.83 1.89 -8.05
CA ALA A 101 4.08 2.04 -7.32
C ALA A 101 5.10 0.96 -7.68
N GLY A 102 6.30 1.38 -8.08
CA GLY A 102 7.39 0.49 -8.45
C GLY A 102 7.24 -0.21 -9.81
N VAL A 103 6.20 0.08 -10.58
CA VAL A 103 6.03 -0.49 -11.93
C VAL A 103 6.86 0.31 -12.94
N PRO A 104 7.84 -0.31 -13.62
CA PRO A 104 8.62 0.38 -14.66
C PRO A 104 7.74 0.70 -15.88
N ILE A 105 7.65 1.96 -16.22
CA ILE A 105 6.91 2.48 -17.38
C ILE A 105 7.85 3.44 -18.13
N PRO A 106 7.79 3.55 -19.48
CA PRO A 106 8.56 4.55 -20.21
C PRO A 106 8.30 5.96 -19.67
N ALA A 107 9.35 6.74 -19.43
CA ALA A 107 9.21 8.09 -18.87
C ALA A 107 8.24 8.95 -19.68
N SER A 108 8.36 8.91 -21.01
CA SER A 108 7.45 9.61 -21.91
C SER A 108 5.99 9.18 -21.79
N ALA A 109 5.72 7.92 -21.43
CA ALA A 109 4.37 7.39 -21.33
C ALA A 109 3.65 7.82 -20.05
N TRP A 110 4.38 8.16 -18.99
CA TRP A 110 3.77 8.66 -17.76
C TRP A 110 2.91 9.89 -18.00
N GLU A 111 3.48 10.90 -18.66
CA GLU A 111 2.81 12.19 -18.89
C GLU A 111 1.96 12.24 -20.15
N SER A 112 2.28 11.41 -21.16
CA SER A 112 1.54 11.41 -22.43
C SER A 112 0.33 10.46 -22.45
N LEU A 113 0.34 9.41 -21.61
CA LEU A 113 -0.67 8.35 -21.64
C LEU A 113 -1.22 8.01 -20.25
N VAL A 114 -0.34 7.65 -19.31
CA VAL A 114 -0.77 7.02 -18.03
C VAL A 114 -1.56 7.99 -17.19
N LEU A 115 -1.01 9.14 -16.87
CA LEU A 115 -1.65 10.15 -16.02
C LEU A 115 -2.83 10.85 -16.75
N PRO A 116 -2.70 11.29 -18.01
CA PRO A 116 -3.83 11.94 -18.70
C PRO A 116 -5.05 11.03 -18.91
N SER A 117 -4.85 9.70 -19.00
CA SER A 117 -5.98 8.77 -19.14
C SER A 117 -6.73 8.51 -17.84
N ARG A 118 -6.14 8.80 -16.70
CA ARG A 118 -6.66 8.48 -15.34
C ARG A 118 -7.00 9.70 -14.50
N VAL A 119 -6.41 10.85 -14.84
CA VAL A 119 -6.61 12.13 -14.11
C VAL A 119 -7.19 13.16 -15.06
N ARG A 120 -8.36 13.68 -14.71
CA ARG A 120 -9.04 14.73 -15.49
C ARG A 120 -8.19 15.99 -15.50
N ASP A 121 -8.08 16.62 -16.65
CA ASP A 121 -7.35 17.87 -16.86
C ASP A 121 -5.90 17.82 -16.33
N TYR A 122 -5.26 16.63 -16.47
CA TYR A 122 -3.87 16.44 -16.08
C TYR A 122 -2.96 17.49 -16.71
N ARG A 123 -2.04 18.01 -15.93
CA ARG A 123 -0.96 18.91 -16.36
C ARG A 123 0.34 18.47 -15.68
N PRO A 124 1.50 18.55 -16.36
CA PRO A 124 2.80 18.18 -15.78
C PRO A 124 3.08 18.81 -14.41
N ALA A 125 2.66 20.06 -14.19
CA ALA A 125 2.80 20.75 -12.94
C ALA A 125 2.24 19.99 -11.70
N LEU A 126 1.24 19.10 -11.90
CA LEU A 126 0.71 18.28 -10.81
C LEU A 126 1.70 17.19 -10.36
N LEU A 127 2.45 16.62 -11.29
CA LEU A 127 3.52 15.67 -10.99
C LEU A 127 4.74 16.40 -10.44
N ASP A 128 5.07 17.56 -11.02
CA ASP A 128 6.18 18.41 -10.56
C ASP A 128 6.00 18.81 -9.09
N GLU A 129 4.77 19.14 -8.67
CA GLU A 129 4.44 19.46 -7.27
C GLU A 129 4.77 18.30 -6.34
N LEU A 130 4.32 17.08 -6.65
CA LEU A 130 4.58 15.88 -5.84
C LEU A 130 6.08 15.50 -5.77
N THR A 131 6.79 15.69 -6.87
CA THR A 131 8.23 15.41 -6.92
C THR A 131 9.04 16.49 -6.21
N ALA A 132 8.63 17.75 -6.31
CA ALA A 132 9.29 18.88 -5.65
C ALA A 132 9.10 18.86 -4.12
N THR A 133 7.94 18.42 -3.63
CA THR A 133 7.68 18.22 -2.18
C THR A 133 8.36 16.95 -1.63
N GLY A 134 8.80 16.06 -2.50
CA GLY A 134 9.37 14.77 -2.10
C GLY A 134 8.33 13.72 -1.70
N GLU A 135 7.04 13.96 -1.94
CA GLU A 135 5.99 12.97 -1.73
C GLU A 135 6.08 11.81 -2.72
N VAL A 136 6.61 12.08 -3.92
CA VAL A 136 6.88 11.08 -4.95
C VAL A 136 8.35 11.10 -5.31
N ILE A 137 8.93 9.90 -5.37
CA ILE A 137 10.32 9.67 -5.75
C ILE A 137 10.31 8.79 -7.00
N TRP A 138 11.31 8.91 -7.85
CA TRP A 138 11.44 8.07 -9.03
C TRP A 138 12.74 7.26 -9.02
N SER A 139 12.70 6.10 -9.68
CA SER A 139 13.88 5.25 -9.91
C SER A 139 14.01 4.88 -11.38
N GLY A 140 15.26 4.80 -11.86
CA GLY A 140 15.58 4.37 -13.23
C GLY A 140 15.71 2.86 -13.33
N HIS A 141 15.17 2.28 -14.42
CA HIS A 141 15.16 0.84 -14.68
C HIS A 141 15.72 0.45 -16.04
N GLY A 142 16.54 1.31 -16.61
CA GLY A 142 17.21 1.08 -17.89
C GLY A 142 16.82 2.07 -18.97
N THR A 143 17.50 1.98 -20.10
CA THR A 143 17.35 2.88 -21.24
C THR A 143 16.43 2.30 -22.32
N LEU A 144 15.76 3.18 -23.05
CA LEU A 144 14.99 2.87 -24.25
C LEU A 144 15.60 3.58 -25.46
N PRO A 145 15.39 3.07 -26.69
CA PRO A 145 15.75 3.79 -27.89
C PRO A 145 15.08 5.18 -27.95
N GLY A 146 15.75 6.18 -28.55
CA GLY A 146 15.15 7.49 -28.78
C GLY A 146 15.22 8.47 -27.60
N ARG A 147 16.17 8.34 -26.68
CA ARG A 147 16.38 9.18 -25.49
C ARG A 147 15.27 9.05 -24.44
N ASP A 148 14.63 7.91 -24.37
CA ASP A 148 13.67 7.57 -23.31
C ASP A 148 14.26 6.53 -22.37
N GLY A 149 13.61 6.28 -21.25
CA GLY A 149 14.05 5.30 -20.25
C GLY A 149 12.87 4.72 -19.47
N TRP A 150 13.08 3.55 -18.90
CA TRP A 150 12.15 2.97 -17.96
C TRP A 150 12.32 3.66 -16.62
N ILE A 151 11.25 4.20 -16.08
CA ILE A 151 11.21 4.77 -14.72
C ILE A 151 10.04 4.19 -13.95
N ALA A 152 10.23 4.01 -12.65
CA ALA A 152 9.14 3.74 -11.72
C ALA A 152 8.96 4.93 -10.78
N LEU A 153 7.71 5.21 -10.42
CA LEU A 153 7.35 6.21 -9.43
C LEU A 153 6.99 5.51 -8.12
N HIS A 154 7.35 6.13 -7.00
CA HIS A 154 7.19 5.56 -5.67
C HIS A 154 6.62 6.63 -4.74
N PRO A 155 5.53 6.35 -3.98
CA PRO A 155 5.17 7.16 -2.82
C PRO A 155 6.30 7.10 -1.80
N ALA A 156 6.72 8.24 -1.25
CA ALA A 156 7.87 8.31 -0.35
C ALA A 156 7.69 7.48 0.94
N ASP A 157 6.48 7.42 1.46
CA ASP A 157 6.13 6.63 2.66
C ASP A 157 6.13 5.11 2.42
N ALA A 158 5.94 4.69 1.17
CA ALA A 158 5.90 3.28 0.75
C ALA A 158 7.16 2.82 -0.01
N ILE A 159 8.19 3.67 -0.10
CA ILE A 159 9.40 3.42 -0.91
C ILE A 159 10.10 2.12 -0.55
N ALA A 160 10.15 1.76 0.74
CA ALA A 160 10.78 0.52 1.21
C ALA A 160 10.09 -0.76 0.68
N LEU A 161 8.82 -0.65 0.24
CA LEU A 161 8.06 -1.77 -0.30
C LEU A 161 8.11 -1.84 -1.82
N SER A 162 8.29 -0.70 -2.49
CA SER A 162 8.18 -0.57 -3.94
C SER A 162 9.52 -0.40 -4.66
N LEU A 163 10.57 0.08 -3.96
CA LEU A 163 11.90 0.24 -4.54
C LEU A 163 12.62 -1.12 -4.51
N PRO A 164 13.01 -1.68 -5.66
CA PRO A 164 13.78 -2.92 -5.68
C PRO A 164 15.13 -2.72 -5.00
N THR A 165 15.58 -3.73 -4.27
CA THR A 165 16.95 -3.77 -3.76
C THR A 165 17.90 -3.69 -4.95
N ARG A 166 18.81 -2.73 -4.92
CA ARG A 166 19.82 -2.60 -5.97
C ARG A 166 20.65 -3.87 -6.01
N PRO A 167 20.82 -4.52 -7.18
CA PRO A 167 21.85 -5.55 -7.31
C PRO A 167 23.19 -4.92 -6.95
N ASP A 168 24.07 -5.69 -6.30
CA ASP A 168 25.49 -5.34 -6.18
C ASP A 168 26.13 -5.41 -7.58
N ASP A 169 25.82 -4.43 -8.42
CA ASP A 169 26.52 -4.27 -9.69
C ASP A 169 27.95 -3.87 -9.35
N ASP A 170 28.92 -4.62 -9.81
CA ASP A 170 30.34 -4.26 -9.80
C ASP A 170 30.54 -3.01 -10.68
N ILE A 171 30.20 -1.85 -10.13
CA ILE A 171 30.43 -0.56 -10.80
C ILE A 171 31.94 -0.34 -10.78
N ALA A 172 32.58 -0.32 -11.95
CA ALA A 172 33.98 -0.04 -12.07
C ALA A 172 34.30 1.29 -11.36
N ALA A 173 35.28 1.27 -10.45
CA ALA A 173 35.60 2.40 -9.55
C ALA A 173 35.89 3.70 -10.30
N GLU A 174 36.36 3.61 -11.56
CA GLU A 174 36.71 4.76 -12.41
C GLU A 174 35.59 5.14 -13.40
N SER A 175 34.43 4.48 -13.33
CA SER A 175 33.31 4.75 -14.24
C SER A 175 32.64 6.10 -13.94
N LEU A 176 31.95 6.65 -14.94
CA LEU A 176 31.15 7.87 -14.76
C LEU A 176 30.05 7.64 -13.70
N GLU A 177 29.48 6.45 -13.68
CA GLU A 177 28.47 6.04 -12.71
C GLU A 177 28.99 6.07 -11.28
N ALA A 178 30.21 5.55 -11.05
CA ALA A 178 30.84 5.59 -9.73
C ALA A 178 31.05 7.02 -9.26
N ARG A 179 31.54 7.91 -10.13
CA ARG A 179 31.74 9.34 -9.83
C ARG A 179 30.45 10.08 -9.54
N ILE A 180 29.37 9.78 -10.27
CA ILE A 180 28.03 10.34 -10.00
C ILE A 180 27.54 9.88 -8.63
N LEU A 181 27.70 8.60 -8.31
CA LEU A 181 27.27 8.05 -7.02
C LEU A 181 28.07 8.66 -5.87
N ASP A 182 29.37 8.83 -6.04
CA ASP A 182 30.24 9.47 -5.04
C ASP A 182 29.82 10.94 -4.81
N ALA A 183 29.57 11.67 -5.87
CA ALA A 183 29.06 13.05 -5.79
C ALA A 183 27.69 13.13 -5.04
N LEU A 184 26.84 12.11 -5.18
CA LEU A 184 25.54 12.03 -4.54
C LEU A 184 25.60 11.46 -3.12
N ALA A 185 26.68 10.77 -2.72
CA ALA A 185 26.82 10.11 -1.43
C ALA A 185 26.73 11.07 -0.23
N GLY A 186 27.11 12.34 -0.43
CA GLY A 186 26.98 13.39 0.57
C GLY A 186 25.55 13.85 0.85
N GLY A 187 24.58 13.35 0.12
CA GLY A 187 23.17 13.78 0.15
C GLY A 187 22.98 15.11 -0.58
N GLY A 188 21.74 15.43 -0.88
CA GLY A 188 21.36 16.67 -1.56
C GLY A 188 20.83 16.44 -2.97
N ALA A 189 20.21 17.47 -3.52
CA ALA A 189 19.69 17.48 -4.88
C ALA A 189 20.63 18.30 -5.79
N TYR A 190 20.96 17.77 -6.96
CA TYR A 190 21.81 18.41 -7.93
C TYR A 190 21.12 18.51 -9.28
N PHE A 191 21.24 19.64 -9.95
CA PHE A 191 20.87 19.71 -11.35
C PHE A 191 21.90 18.96 -12.22
N ALA A 192 21.45 18.42 -13.34
CA ALA A 192 22.30 17.65 -14.26
C ALA A 192 23.57 18.40 -14.68
N GLY A 193 23.51 19.74 -14.83
CA GLY A 193 24.67 20.60 -15.13
C GLY A 193 25.68 20.64 -13.97
N GLN A 194 25.21 20.65 -12.72
CA GLN A 194 26.07 20.62 -11.53
C GLN A 194 26.77 19.27 -11.38
N LEU A 195 26.02 18.16 -11.56
CA LEU A 195 26.60 16.81 -11.54
C LEU A 195 27.67 16.65 -12.61
N ARG A 196 27.42 17.14 -13.82
CA ARG A 196 28.42 17.13 -14.90
C ARG A 196 29.69 17.89 -14.51
N SER A 197 29.55 19.10 -13.99
CA SER A 197 30.69 19.89 -13.55
C SER A 197 31.49 19.21 -12.42
N LEU A 198 30.83 18.56 -11.47
CA LEU A 198 31.49 17.83 -10.38
C LEU A 198 32.25 16.60 -10.89
N THR A 199 31.64 15.85 -11.84
CA THR A 199 32.26 14.65 -12.41
C THR A 199 33.39 14.98 -13.39
N ASP A 200 33.34 16.12 -14.11
CA ASP A 200 34.38 16.58 -14.99
C ASP A 200 35.59 17.15 -14.20
N ALA A 201 35.32 17.89 -13.13
CA ALA A 201 36.40 18.41 -12.23
C ALA A 201 37.16 17.26 -11.53
N ALA A 202 36.53 16.16 -11.22
CA ALA A 202 37.23 14.99 -10.66
C ALA A 202 38.15 14.30 -11.70
N ASN A 203 37.87 14.45 -13.00
CA ASN A 203 38.65 13.89 -14.09
C ASN A 203 39.96 14.69 -14.34
N GLU A 204 39.96 16.00 -14.04
CA GLU A 204 41.14 16.88 -14.21
C GLU A 204 42.15 16.76 -13.05
N GLN A 205 41.77 16.10 -11.94
CA GLN A 205 42.63 15.91 -10.76
C GLN A 205 43.26 14.50 -10.66
N SER A 206 42.98 13.60 -11.62
CA SER A 206 43.54 12.25 -11.72
C SER A 206 44.57 12.15 -12.80
#